data_97c2479c3de7b9a79545fea4cdd8cbbf
#
_entry.id   97c2479c3de7b9a79545fea4cdd8cbbf
#
_cell.length_a   1.000
_cell.length_b   1.000
_cell.length_c   1.000
_cell.angle_alpha   90.00
_cell.angle_beta   90.00
_cell.angle_gamma   90.00
#
_symmetry.space_group_name_H-M   'P 1'
#
loop_
_entity.id
_entity.type
_entity.pdbx_description
1 polymer ?
#
loop_
_entity_poly.entity_id
_entity_poly.type
_entity_poly.pdbx_seq_one_letter_code
_entity_poly.pdbx_strand_id
1 'polypeptide(L)'
;MGDGIGGPVMDCLSGNMFRMYVTHFRKDNSEEYSKLEKIQIVKVENDPSPQTERTLEDLEQALKGKFVTCNVQYRDKKTDVLFCNVFIQNPPEGF
;
A
#
# COMPACT_ATOMS: atom_id res chain seq x y z
N MET A 1 -10.02 11.15 -10.38
CA MET A 1 -9.99 10.39 -9.13
C MET A 1 -9.15 9.15 -9.32
N GLY A 2 -8.38 8.78 -8.32
CA GLY A 2 -7.49 7.65 -8.42
C GLY A 2 -8.18 6.31 -8.19
N ASP A 3 -7.54 5.27 -8.66
CA ASP A 3 -7.98 3.91 -8.38
C ASP A 3 -7.69 3.54 -6.93
N GLY A 4 -8.38 2.53 -6.42
CA GLY A 4 -8.20 2.07 -5.04
C GLY A 4 -8.10 0.56 -4.94
N ILE A 5 -7.17 0.10 -4.12
CA ILE A 5 -6.99 -1.32 -3.81
C ILE A 5 -6.79 -1.48 -2.31
N GLY A 6 -7.05 -2.66 -1.80
CA GLY A 6 -6.86 -2.97 -0.38
C GLY A 6 -6.48 -4.41 -0.17
N GLY A 7 -5.78 -4.66 0.93
CA GLY A 7 -5.40 -6.02 1.29
C GLY A 7 -4.31 -6.04 2.36
N PRO A 8 -3.93 -7.24 2.81
CA PRO A 8 -2.89 -7.39 3.82
C PRO A 8 -1.49 -7.17 3.21
N VAL A 9 -0.61 -6.61 4.02
CA VAL A 9 0.79 -6.45 3.65
C VAL A 9 1.50 -7.80 3.69
N MET A 10 2.19 -8.14 2.62
CA MET A 10 2.97 -9.37 2.52
C MET A 10 4.34 -9.21 3.18
N ASP A 11 5.12 -8.22 2.72
CA ASP A 11 6.44 -7.91 3.26
C ASP A 11 6.82 -6.48 2.90
N CYS A 12 7.84 -5.97 3.58
CA CYS A 12 8.38 -4.64 3.33
C CYS A 12 9.72 -4.77 2.61
N LEU A 13 9.96 -3.90 1.63
CA LEU A 13 11.16 -3.93 0.79
C LEU A 13 12.15 -2.82 1.15
N SER A 14 11.64 -1.71 1.66
CA SER A 14 12.45 -0.58 2.11
C SER A 14 11.62 0.27 3.06
N GLY A 15 12.14 1.41 3.49
CA GLY A 15 11.41 2.30 4.40
C GLY A 15 10.16 2.91 3.81
N ASN A 16 9.97 2.83 2.48
CA ASN A 16 8.81 3.42 1.80
C ASN A 16 8.24 2.52 0.72
N MET A 17 8.59 1.24 0.69
CA MET A 17 8.12 0.31 -0.33
C MET A 17 7.77 -1.03 0.29
N PHE A 18 6.63 -1.60 -0.12
CA PHE A 18 6.18 -2.91 0.36
C PHE A 18 5.43 -3.65 -0.73
N ARG A 19 5.23 -4.95 -0.50
CA ARG A 19 4.36 -5.77 -1.33
C ARG A 19 3.11 -6.12 -0.55
N MET A 20 1.97 -6.14 -1.24
CA MET A 20 0.71 -6.49 -0.62
C MET A 20 -0.05 -7.48 -1.47
N TYR A 21 -0.88 -8.28 -0.82
CA TYR A 21 -1.92 -9.05 -1.50
C TYR A 21 -3.12 -8.15 -1.72
N VAL A 22 -3.61 -8.11 -2.95
CA VAL A 22 -4.77 -7.29 -3.29
C VAL A 22 -6.01 -8.16 -3.19
N THR A 23 -6.81 -7.93 -2.17
CA THR A 23 -8.04 -8.69 -1.91
C THR A 23 -9.29 -7.89 -2.17
N HIS A 24 -9.16 -6.56 -2.24
CA HIS A 24 -10.27 -5.65 -2.45
C HIS A 24 -9.94 -4.69 -3.57
N PHE A 25 -10.89 -4.47 -4.45
CA PHE A 25 -10.77 -3.57 -5.59
C PHE A 25 -11.93 -2.59 -5.56
N ARG A 26 -11.64 -1.33 -5.84
CA ARG A 26 -12.69 -0.35 -6.06
C ARG A 26 -13.38 -0.68 -7.39
N LYS A 27 -14.72 -0.60 -7.43
CA LYS A 27 -15.49 -1.00 -8.61
C LYS A 27 -15.23 -0.14 -9.84
N ASP A 28 -14.83 1.11 -9.62
CA ASP A 28 -14.62 2.09 -10.69
C ASP A 28 -13.13 2.26 -11.05
N ASN A 29 -12.28 1.31 -10.68
CA ASN A 29 -10.87 1.36 -11.07
C ASN A 29 -10.73 1.39 -12.58
N SER A 30 -9.82 2.24 -13.05
CA SER A 30 -9.55 2.40 -14.48
C SER A 30 -8.60 1.33 -15.03
N GLU A 31 -7.89 0.62 -14.15
CA GLU A 31 -6.93 -0.42 -14.52
C GLU A 31 -7.25 -1.70 -13.78
N GLU A 32 -6.71 -2.81 -14.29
CA GLU A 32 -6.73 -4.08 -13.59
C GLU A 32 -5.48 -4.20 -12.72
N TYR A 33 -5.63 -4.85 -11.57
CA TYR A 33 -4.53 -5.05 -10.62
C TYR A 33 -4.33 -6.54 -10.38
N SER A 34 -3.05 -6.91 -10.19
CA SER A 34 -2.67 -8.29 -9.87
C SER A 34 -3.02 -8.60 -8.42
N LYS A 35 -3.04 -9.89 -8.07
CA LYS A 35 -3.24 -10.31 -6.69
C LYS A 35 -2.10 -9.91 -5.77
N LEU A 36 -0.90 -9.68 -6.32
CA LEU A 36 0.28 -9.23 -5.60
C LEU A 36 0.82 -8.00 -6.31
N GLU A 37 0.90 -6.89 -5.58
CA GLU A 37 1.40 -5.62 -6.14
C GLU A 37 2.49 -5.07 -5.26
N LYS A 38 3.45 -4.40 -5.89
CA LYS A 38 4.52 -3.68 -5.22
C LYS A 38 4.12 -2.21 -5.11
N ILE A 39 4.18 -1.69 -3.89
CA ILE A 39 3.67 -0.35 -3.57
C ILE A 39 4.81 0.54 -3.11
N GLN A 40 4.94 1.69 -3.74
CA GLN A 40 5.79 2.79 -3.28
C GLN A 40 4.91 3.79 -2.54
N ILE A 41 5.22 4.03 -1.28
CA ILE A 41 4.43 4.95 -0.45
C ILE A 41 4.76 6.39 -0.85
N VAL A 42 3.74 7.13 -1.25
CA VAL A 42 3.84 8.58 -1.45
C VAL A 42 3.56 9.27 -0.11
N LYS A 43 2.50 8.82 0.57
CA LYS A 43 2.06 9.39 1.84
C LYS A 43 1.28 8.34 2.62
N VAL A 44 1.43 8.34 3.94
CA VAL A 44 0.58 7.56 4.84
C VAL A 44 -0.45 8.51 5.45
N GLU A 45 -1.71 8.29 5.10
CA GLU A 45 -2.80 9.24 5.39
C GLU A 45 -3.13 9.36 6.87
N ASN A 46 -3.00 8.26 7.61
CA ASN A 46 -3.38 8.22 9.02
C ASN A 46 -2.20 8.11 9.98
N ASP A 47 -1.00 8.42 9.51
CA ASP A 47 0.21 8.41 10.33
C ASP A 47 0.78 9.82 10.41
N PRO A 48 0.82 10.45 11.60
CA PRO A 48 1.35 11.80 11.74
C PRO A 48 2.88 11.88 11.66
N SER A 49 3.58 10.73 11.65
CA SER A 49 5.03 10.70 11.63
C SER A 49 5.60 11.16 10.30
N PRO A 50 6.77 11.82 10.27
CA PRO A 50 7.44 12.17 9.02
C PRO A 50 7.74 10.93 8.19
N GLN A 51 7.43 10.99 6.89
CA GLN A 51 7.61 9.84 6.00
C GLN A 51 9.04 9.69 5.50
N THR A 52 9.79 10.80 5.48
CA THR A 52 11.08 10.88 4.79
C THR A 52 12.22 10.14 5.47
N GLU A 53 12.07 9.83 6.76
CA GLU A 53 13.14 9.19 7.56
C GLU A 53 12.80 7.79 8.02
N ARG A 54 11.76 7.19 7.43
CA ARG A 54 11.31 5.86 7.82
C ARG A 54 12.28 4.79 7.31
N THR A 55 12.77 3.93 8.20
CA THR A 55 13.62 2.80 7.84
C THR A 55 12.77 1.59 7.47
N LEU A 56 13.41 0.57 6.89
CA LEU A 56 12.73 -0.70 6.62
C LEU A 56 12.12 -1.30 7.89
N GLU A 57 12.87 -1.27 9.00
CA GLU A 57 12.40 -1.79 10.28
C GLU A 57 11.17 -1.03 10.78
N ASP A 58 11.21 0.31 10.67
CA ASP A 58 10.07 1.14 11.05
C ASP A 58 8.82 0.79 10.25
N LEU A 59 8.98 0.59 8.95
CA LEU A 59 7.87 0.24 8.08
C LEU A 59 7.33 -1.15 8.42
N GLU A 60 8.21 -2.13 8.67
CA GLU A 60 7.79 -3.46 9.07
C GLU A 60 6.96 -3.43 10.34
N GLN A 61 7.38 -2.66 11.34
CA GLN A 61 6.64 -2.52 12.59
C GLN A 61 5.26 -1.88 12.38
N ALA A 62 5.19 -0.92 11.46
CA ALA A 62 3.94 -0.21 11.19
C ALA A 62 2.96 -1.04 10.36
N LEU A 63 3.45 -1.84 9.40
CA LEU A 63 2.63 -2.49 8.40
C LEU A 63 2.45 -3.99 8.57
N LYS A 64 3.40 -4.66 9.22
CA LYS A 64 3.38 -6.13 9.33
C LYS A 64 2.09 -6.60 10.00
N GLY A 65 1.37 -7.49 9.32
CA GLY A 65 0.10 -8.01 9.81
C GLY A 65 -1.05 -7.03 9.72
N LYS A 66 -0.87 -5.91 9.05
CA LYS A 66 -1.90 -4.90 8.89
C LYS A 66 -2.57 -5.01 7.52
N PHE A 67 -3.80 -4.56 7.47
CA PHE A 67 -4.53 -4.34 6.23
C PHE A 67 -4.27 -2.89 5.81
N VAL A 68 -3.99 -2.68 4.53
CA VAL A 68 -3.81 -1.33 4.01
C VAL A 68 -4.79 -1.07 2.88
N THR A 69 -5.22 0.18 2.78
CA THR A 69 -5.97 0.66 1.63
C THR A 69 -5.08 1.65 0.89
N CYS A 70 -4.95 1.46 -0.41
CA CYS A 70 -4.07 2.26 -1.23
C CYS A 70 -4.89 3.06 -2.24
N ASN A 71 -4.71 4.38 -2.24
CA ASN A 71 -5.21 5.25 -3.30
C ASN A 71 -4.09 5.38 -4.32
N VAL A 72 -4.27 4.74 -5.47
CA VAL A 72 -3.24 4.67 -6.50
C VAL A 72 -3.13 6.01 -7.21
N GLN A 73 -1.94 6.59 -7.20
CA GLN A 73 -1.67 7.85 -7.90
C GLN A 73 -1.26 7.59 -9.34
N TYR A 74 -0.32 6.68 -9.53
CA TYR A 74 0.10 6.25 -10.87
C TYR A 74 0.91 4.96 -10.76
N ARG A 75 1.08 4.31 -11.91
CA ARG A 75 1.95 3.13 -12.04
C ARG A 75 3.21 3.53 -12.80
N ASP A 76 4.37 3.19 -12.26
CA ASP A 76 5.63 3.34 -12.97
C ASP A 76 5.77 2.18 -13.96
N LYS A 77 5.71 2.49 -15.24
CA LYS A 77 5.74 1.47 -16.30
C LYS A 77 7.08 0.76 -16.42
N LYS A 78 8.16 1.36 -15.94
CA LYS A 78 9.49 0.73 -16.01
C LYS A 78 9.68 -0.33 -14.95
N THR A 79 9.19 -0.07 -13.74
CA THR A 79 9.39 -0.95 -12.58
C THR A 79 8.12 -1.71 -12.20
N ASP A 80 6.98 -1.35 -12.80
CA ASP A 80 5.67 -1.90 -12.50
C ASP A 80 5.26 -1.67 -11.03
N VAL A 81 5.75 -0.60 -10.43
CA VAL A 81 5.47 -0.22 -9.06
C VAL A 81 4.32 0.77 -9.04
N LEU A 82 3.37 0.58 -8.12
CA LEU A 82 2.27 1.51 -7.90
C LEU A 82 2.69 2.56 -6.87
N PHE A 83 2.56 3.82 -7.22
CA PHE A 83 2.78 4.93 -6.29
C PHE A 83 1.45 5.31 -5.67
N CYS A 84 1.35 5.13 -4.35
CA CYS A 84 0.07 5.22 -3.65
C CYS A 84 0.14 6.08 -2.41
N ASN A 85 -0.99 6.73 -2.11
CA ASN A 85 -1.27 7.19 -0.76
C ASN A 85 -1.86 5.99 0.00
N VAL A 86 -1.32 5.71 1.17
CA VAL A 86 -1.61 4.49 1.93
C VAL A 86 -2.34 4.84 3.22
N PHE A 87 -3.39 4.10 3.51
CA PHE A 87 -4.14 4.19 4.76
C PHE A 87 -3.94 2.88 5.51
N ILE A 88 -3.27 2.93 6.67
CA ILE A 88 -2.96 1.74 7.48
C ILE A 88 -4.12 1.49 8.43
N GLN A 89 -4.60 0.26 8.46
CA GLN A 89 -5.68 -0.12 9.36
C GLN A 89 -5.51 -1.57 9.81
N ASN A 90 -6.25 -1.96 10.82
CA ASN A 90 -6.29 -3.36 11.24
C ASN A 90 -7.14 -4.15 10.24
N PRO A 91 -6.86 -5.46 10.09
CA PRO A 91 -7.71 -6.29 9.25
C PRO A 91 -9.17 -6.17 9.68
N PRO A 92 -10.12 -6.14 8.72
CA PRO A 92 -11.54 -6.13 9.06
C PRO A 92 -11.91 -7.39 9.84
N GLU A 93 -12.90 -7.28 10.73
CA GLU A 93 -13.40 -8.41 11.48
C GLU A 93 -13.95 -9.46 10.52
N GLY A 94 -13.57 -10.71 10.71
CA GLY A 94 -13.95 -11.80 9.82
C GLY A 94 -13.13 -11.93 8.55
N PHE A 95 -12.12 -11.11 8.40
CA PHE A 95 -11.22 -11.10 7.25
C PHE A 95 -10.21 -12.26 7.30
#